data_3105e415b48d32d06e31bd43e930eeed
#
_entry.id   3105e415b48d32d06e31bd43e930eeed
#
_cell.length_a   1.000
_cell.length_b   1.000
_cell.length_c   1.000
_cell.angle_alpha   90.00
_cell.angle_beta   90.00
_cell.angle_gamma   90.00
#
_symmetry.space_group_name_H-M   'P 1'
#
loop_
_entity.id
_entity.type
_entity.pdbx_description
1 polymer ?
#
loop_
_entity_poly.entity_id
_entity_poly.type
_entity_poly.pdbx_seq_one_letter_code
_entity_poly.pdbx_strand_id
1 'polypeptide(L)'
;MSAGFVVLPLFGSLPSLRSVAALNLALGVFFSLSLVPLGVAEKRLLAFATAPLALLLWVLPGNWDARRMTSGSYVYFGGDYRADRVVYLREDVQGGLTSVVEIGSDRFLLSNGKFQGSNRGEVQAQIRFALIPILFTRGSERALVIGLGTGNTLRTISRVPFQRIDVAELAPPIVEAARVWFQDVNGGILDRDRRVRVSIADGRNFLLLSRDNYDLITIEVTSIWISGEADLYNKEFYELCRTHLGQHGVLQQWVQIHHVLTKDFLVVLNTAAQVFPHVTFFQGPEQGVLVASASPLEVDYRQMESYDSNPRVREELKTIGVPSMWSLLSELMLYGESLTQALSQLPTLSGRPADFASTDSYPYLDYQTPKGNVLPYDTAPLNLNFMKRFRPAPLPSELAIRNLPSENERNLTLGYASEQRGELAAAVEYFRRVDGPARLRAQSEMERMGHSSGRSAPSLTR
;
A
#
# COMPACT_ATOMS: atom_id res chain seq x y z
N MET A 1 -16.88 18.24 21.00
CA MET A 1 -17.52 16.96 20.69
C MET A 1 -18.76 17.10 19.76
N SER A 2 -19.79 17.88 20.08
CA SER A 2 -20.98 18.01 19.23
C SER A 2 -20.70 18.42 17.78
N ALA A 3 -19.71 19.30 17.53
CA ALA A 3 -19.37 19.74 16.18
C ALA A 3 -18.84 18.58 15.31
N GLY A 4 -17.98 17.72 15.84
CA GLY A 4 -17.42 16.60 15.10
C GLY A 4 -18.39 15.45 14.89
N PHE A 5 -19.20 15.11 15.90
CA PHE A 5 -20.06 13.93 15.85
C PHE A 5 -21.49 14.20 15.31
N VAL A 6 -21.90 15.46 15.27
CA VAL A 6 -23.27 15.83 14.86
C VAL A 6 -23.24 16.80 13.68
N VAL A 7 -22.56 17.94 13.84
CA VAL A 7 -22.67 19.02 12.86
C VAL A 7 -21.94 18.66 11.55
N LEU A 8 -20.69 18.17 11.63
CA LEU A 8 -19.95 17.74 10.44
C LEU A 8 -20.64 16.61 9.66
N PRO A 9 -21.09 15.52 10.31
CA PRO A 9 -21.78 14.43 9.60
C PRO A 9 -23.08 14.86 8.91
N LEU A 10 -23.83 15.81 9.52
CA LEU A 10 -25.13 16.22 8.99
C LEU A 10 -25.05 17.32 7.93
N PHE A 11 -24.08 18.22 8.03
CA PHE A 11 -24.04 19.43 7.21
C PHE A 11 -22.79 19.53 6.31
N GLY A 12 -21.78 18.68 6.53
CA GLY A 12 -20.48 18.77 5.86
C GLY A 12 -19.58 19.88 6.42
N SER A 13 -18.35 19.97 5.91
CA SER A 13 -17.30 20.84 6.46
C SER A 13 -17.59 22.34 6.27
N LEU A 14 -18.04 22.77 5.09
CA LEU A 14 -18.22 24.19 4.78
C LEU A 14 -19.39 24.83 5.53
N PRO A 15 -20.60 24.25 5.56
CA PRO A 15 -21.69 24.77 6.39
C PRO A 15 -21.36 24.74 7.89
N SER A 16 -20.66 23.72 8.36
CA SER A 16 -20.21 23.60 9.75
C SER A 16 -19.24 24.72 10.13
N LEU A 17 -18.24 24.98 9.29
CA LEU A 17 -17.29 26.06 9.48
C LEU A 17 -17.97 27.43 9.55
N ARG A 18 -18.92 27.68 8.65
CA ARG A 18 -19.72 28.90 8.64
C ARG A 18 -20.57 29.06 9.90
N SER A 19 -21.20 27.96 10.33
CA SER A 19 -22.03 27.97 11.54
C SER A 19 -21.22 28.26 12.79
N VAL A 20 -20.02 27.67 12.92
CA VAL A 20 -19.10 27.93 14.02
C VAL A 20 -18.59 29.38 13.97
N ALA A 21 -18.21 29.87 12.80
CA ALA A 21 -17.78 31.26 12.63
C ALA A 21 -18.90 32.26 12.99
N ALA A 22 -20.12 32.01 12.53
CA ALA A 22 -21.29 32.84 12.88
C ALA A 22 -21.59 32.81 14.39
N LEU A 23 -21.51 31.64 15.02
CA LEU A 23 -21.70 31.49 16.47
C LEU A 23 -20.63 32.24 17.24
N ASN A 24 -19.35 32.10 16.86
CA ASN A 24 -18.25 32.82 17.51
C ASN A 24 -18.41 34.35 17.39
N LEU A 25 -18.82 34.82 16.21
CA LEU A 25 -19.12 36.24 16.00
C LEU A 25 -20.27 36.73 16.90
N ALA A 26 -21.37 35.97 16.96
CA ALA A 26 -22.52 36.27 17.80
C ALA A 26 -22.16 36.29 19.29
N LEU A 27 -21.40 35.31 19.77
CA LEU A 27 -20.91 35.26 21.15
C LEU A 27 -19.97 36.44 21.46
N GLY A 28 -19.08 36.77 20.55
CA GLY A 28 -18.17 37.94 20.69
C GLY A 28 -18.96 39.26 20.85
N VAL A 29 -19.97 39.46 20.01
CA VAL A 29 -20.87 40.63 20.11
C VAL A 29 -21.64 40.59 21.43
N PHE A 30 -22.25 39.45 21.79
CA PHE A 30 -23.02 39.30 23.03
C PHE A 30 -22.20 39.61 24.27
N PHE A 31 -21.01 39.06 24.42
CA PHE A 31 -20.13 39.31 25.55
C PHE A 31 -19.63 40.76 25.60
N SER A 32 -19.29 41.35 24.43
CA SER A 32 -18.89 42.74 24.35
C SER A 32 -19.99 43.68 24.81
N LEU A 33 -21.23 43.42 24.44
CA LEU A 33 -22.40 44.24 24.83
C LEU A 33 -22.84 44.00 26.27
N SER A 34 -22.65 42.78 26.82
CA SER A 34 -23.15 42.41 28.15
C SER A 34 -22.15 42.67 29.27
N LEU A 35 -20.86 42.45 29.02
CA LEU A 35 -19.81 42.51 30.06
C LEU A 35 -18.96 43.77 30.02
N VAL A 36 -18.94 44.49 28.89
CA VAL A 36 -18.17 45.72 28.76
C VAL A 36 -19.12 46.92 28.76
N PRO A 37 -18.93 47.90 29.64
CA PRO A 37 -19.74 49.11 29.67
C PRO A 37 -19.41 50.03 28.48
N LEU A 38 -19.97 49.69 27.31
CA LEU A 38 -19.73 50.43 26.06
C LEU A 38 -20.61 51.68 25.95
N GLY A 39 -20.02 52.77 25.59
CA GLY A 39 -20.73 53.99 25.19
C GLY A 39 -21.38 53.86 23.80
N VAL A 40 -22.19 54.88 23.42
CA VAL A 40 -22.89 54.83 22.10
C VAL A 40 -21.91 54.79 20.92
N ALA A 41 -20.79 55.48 21.00
CA ALA A 41 -19.75 55.51 19.96
C ALA A 41 -19.10 54.12 19.80
N GLU A 42 -18.81 53.44 20.90
CA GLU A 42 -18.19 52.13 20.92
C GLU A 42 -19.13 51.03 20.40
N LYS A 43 -20.43 51.11 20.75
CA LYS A 43 -21.46 50.23 20.18
C LYS A 43 -21.59 50.39 18.66
N ARG A 44 -21.50 51.62 18.16
CA ARG A 44 -21.49 51.90 16.71
C ARG A 44 -20.25 51.33 16.04
N LEU A 45 -19.08 51.48 16.66
CA LEU A 45 -17.83 50.92 16.17
C LEU A 45 -17.89 49.40 16.13
N LEU A 46 -18.41 48.73 17.17
CA LEU A 46 -18.59 47.28 17.21
C LEU A 46 -19.51 46.83 16.08
N ALA A 47 -20.66 47.47 15.90
CA ALA A 47 -21.59 47.17 14.80
C ALA A 47 -20.93 47.37 13.42
N PHE A 48 -20.17 48.44 13.24
CA PHE A 48 -19.46 48.72 12.02
C PHE A 48 -18.35 47.69 11.72
N ALA A 49 -17.66 47.18 12.73
CA ALA A 49 -16.63 46.16 12.60
C ALA A 49 -17.21 44.74 12.35
N THR A 50 -18.37 44.43 12.98
CA THR A 50 -18.97 43.08 12.85
C THR A 50 -19.83 42.89 11.61
N ALA A 51 -20.44 43.96 11.08
CA ALA A 51 -21.27 43.89 9.88
C ALA A 51 -20.51 43.43 8.63
N PRO A 52 -19.28 43.86 8.32
CA PRO A 52 -18.49 43.33 7.21
C PRO A 52 -18.13 41.85 7.40
N LEU A 53 -17.85 41.43 8.63
CA LEU A 53 -17.53 40.01 8.93
C LEU A 53 -18.76 39.12 8.72
N ALA A 54 -19.95 39.57 9.17
CA ALA A 54 -21.18 38.87 8.91
C ALA A 54 -21.50 38.80 7.41
N LEU A 55 -21.30 39.92 6.68
CA LEU A 55 -21.45 39.96 5.22
C LEU A 55 -20.45 38.99 4.52
N LEU A 56 -19.19 38.96 5.00
CA LEU A 56 -18.18 38.04 4.47
C LEU A 56 -18.61 36.57 4.56
N LEU A 57 -19.21 36.14 5.66
CA LEU A 57 -19.77 34.78 5.82
C LEU A 57 -20.85 34.47 4.77
N TRP A 58 -21.58 35.47 4.31
CA TRP A 58 -22.61 35.37 3.28
C TRP A 58 -22.03 35.35 1.85
N VAL A 59 -20.97 36.09 1.62
CA VAL A 59 -20.32 36.27 0.30
C VAL A 59 -19.33 35.13 0.02
N LEU A 60 -18.89 34.36 1.03
CA LEU A 60 -18.04 33.20 0.83
C LEU A 60 -18.66 32.21 -0.17
N PRO A 61 -17.84 31.56 -1.02
CA PRO A 61 -18.31 30.60 -2.01
C PRO A 61 -19.28 29.57 -1.40
N GLY A 62 -20.39 29.28 -2.11
CA GLY A 62 -21.40 28.32 -1.65
C GLY A 62 -20.87 26.90 -1.52
N ASN A 63 -19.83 26.56 -2.31
CA ASN A 63 -19.21 25.25 -2.36
C ASN A 63 -17.69 25.40 -2.35
N TRP A 64 -16.99 24.36 -1.91
CA TRP A 64 -15.57 24.24 -2.10
C TRP A 64 -15.23 24.18 -3.60
N ASP A 65 -14.09 24.76 -3.98
CA ASP A 65 -13.51 24.53 -5.30
C ASP A 65 -12.97 23.09 -5.35
N ALA A 66 -13.72 22.20 -5.98
CA ALA A 66 -13.41 20.78 -6.06
C ALA A 66 -12.02 20.53 -6.66
N ARG A 67 -11.61 21.29 -7.69
CA ARG A 67 -10.29 21.12 -8.30
C ARG A 67 -9.16 21.48 -7.36
N ARG A 68 -9.31 22.53 -6.57
CA ARG A 68 -8.32 22.92 -5.56
C ARG A 68 -8.27 21.93 -4.39
N MET A 69 -9.44 21.46 -3.94
CA MET A 69 -9.53 20.51 -2.84
C MET A 69 -8.91 19.15 -3.20
N THR A 70 -8.93 18.77 -4.47
CA THR A 70 -8.40 17.49 -4.96
C THR A 70 -7.00 17.59 -5.57
N SER A 71 -6.40 18.79 -5.62
CA SER A 71 -5.09 18.99 -6.26
C SER A 71 -3.92 18.29 -5.55
N GLY A 72 -4.05 18.02 -4.26
CA GLY A 72 -2.96 17.43 -3.46
C GLY A 72 -1.79 18.40 -3.20
N SER A 73 -1.94 19.69 -3.47
CA SER A 73 -0.85 20.68 -3.32
C SER A 73 -0.21 20.67 -1.93
N TYR A 74 -1.01 20.43 -0.89
CA TYR A 74 -0.53 20.36 0.51
C TYR A 74 0.12 19.01 0.85
N VAL A 75 -0.05 18.01 -0.03
CA VAL A 75 0.54 16.67 0.11
C VAL A 75 1.86 16.59 -0.64
N TYR A 76 1.92 17.13 -1.87
CA TYR A 76 3.05 16.98 -2.79
C TYR A 76 3.97 18.20 -2.86
N PHE A 77 3.69 19.26 -2.12
CA PHE A 77 4.50 20.47 -1.91
C PHE A 77 5.06 21.20 -3.15
N GLY A 78 5.07 20.65 -4.29
CA GLY A 78 5.58 21.26 -5.53
C GLY A 78 4.96 20.68 -6.79
N GLY A 79 4.20 19.61 -6.62
CA GLY A 79 3.41 18.98 -7.68
C GLY A 79 1.95 18.88 -7.26
N ASP A 80 1.05 19.29 -8.10
CA ASP A 80 -0.38 19.12 -7.89
C ASP A 80 -1.00 18.31 -9.02
N TYR A 81 -2.04 17.56 -8.69
CA TYR A 81 -2.88 16.91 -9.70
C TYR A 81 -3.79 17.97 -10.32
N ARG A 82 -3.48 18.38 -11.55
CA ARG A 82 -4.35 19.26 -12.34
C ARG A 82 -5.41 18.42 -13.03
N ALA A 83 -6.48 18.13 -12.31
CA ALA A 83 -7.59 17.38 -12.85
C ALA A 83 -8.27 18.11 -14.00
N ASP A 84 -8.47 17.40 -15.13
CA ASP A 84 -9.31 17.88 -16.20
C ASP A 84 -10.75 17.94 -15.70
N ARG A 85 -11.16 16.91 -14.94
CA ARG A 85 -12.51 16.79 -14.40
C ARG A 85 -12.49 16.09 -13.03
N VAL A 86 -13.29 16.60 -12.09
CA VAL A 86 -13.62 15.92 -10.83
C VAL A 86 -14.97 15.24 -11.05
N VAL A 87 -14.98 13.91 -11.13
CA VAL A 87 -16.19 13.12 -11.46
C VAL A 87 -16.90 12.61 -10.22
N TYR A 88 -16.19 12.58 -9.08
CA TYR A 88 -16.74 12.19 -7.78
C TYR A 88 -16.05 12.96 -6.67
N LEU A 89 -16.82 13.45 -5.71
CA LEU A 89 -16.33 14.15 -4.53
C LEU A 89 -17.30 13.90 -3.37
N ARG A 90 -16.81 13.33 -2.28
CA ARG A 90 -17.57 13.06 -1.05
C ARG A 90 -16.73 13.35 0.17
N GLU A 91 -17.34 13.98 1.15
CA GLU A 91 -16.79 14.14 2.50
C GLU A 91 -17.30 13.02 3.42
N ASP A 92 -16.42 12.51 4.24
CA ASP A 92 -16.72 11.57 5.31
C ASP A 92 -15.95 11.96 6.58
N VAL A 93 -16.53 11.70 7.75
CA VAL A 93 -15.95 12.11 9.03
C VAL A 93 -14.68 11.31 9.37
N GLN A 94 -14.64 10.05 8.96
CA GLN A 94 -13.51 9.15 9.25
C GLN A 94 -12.47 9.19 8.12
N GLY A 95 -12.92 9.10 6.86
CA GLY A 95 -12.06 9.03 5.68
C GLY A 95 -11.64 10.40 5.11
N GLY A 96 -12.25 11.49 5.58
CA GLY A 96 -12.00 12.82 5.04
C GLY A 96 -12.62 13.02 3.65
N LEU A 97 -11.87 13.60 2.70
CA LEU A 97 -12.37 13.92 1.37
C LEU A 97 -11.94 12.85 0.37
N THR A 98 -12.88 12.03 -0.07
CA THR A 98 -12.66 11.07 -1.16
C THR A 98 -13.06 11.69 -2.50
N SER A 99 -12.22 11.56 -3.51
CA SER A 99 -12.50 12.04 -4.85
C SER A 99 -12.02 11.09 -5.93
N VAL A 100 -12.71 11.12 -7.08
CA VAL A 100 -12.22 10.54 -8.32
C VAL A 100 -12.04 11.66 -9.32
N VAL A 101 -10.84 11.76 -9.86
CA VAL A 101 -10.46 12.77 -10.86
C VAL A 101 -10.05 12.09 -12.15
N GLU A 102 -10.27 12.79 -13.27
CA GLU A 102 -9.81 12.37 -14.59
C GLU A 102 -8.71 13.30 -15.07
N ILE A 103 -7.65 12.71 -15.62
CA ILE A 103 -6.54 13.39 -16.28
C ILE A 103 -6.28 12.63 -17.58
N GLY A 104 -6.61 13.23 -18.72
CA GLY A 104 -6.64 12.55 -20.00
C GLY A 104 -7.63 11.37 -19.99
N SER A 105 -7.14 10.17 -20.23
CA SER A 105 -7.94 8.92 -20.20
C SER A 105 -7.89 8.20 -18.86
N ASP A 106 -7.11 8.69 -17.91
CA ASP A 106 -6.84 8.00 -16.67
C ASP A 106 -7.69 8.54 -15.52
N ARG A 107 -8.16 7.63 -14.67
CA ARG A 107 -8.89 7.94 -13.44
C ARG A 107 -8.03 7.69 -12.24
N PHE A 108 -8.07 8.62 -11.31
CA PHE A 108 -7.32 8.58 -10.06
C PHE A 108 -8.28 8.65 -8.89
N LEU A 109 -8.13 7.72 -7.96
CA LEU A 109 -8.75 7.74 -6.65
C LEU A 109 -7.84 8.53 -5.71
N LEU A 110 -8.40 9.55 -5.07
CA LEU A 110 -7.67 10.39 -4.11
C LEU A 110 -8.39 10.40 -2.77
N SER A 111 -7.64 10.33 -1.68
CA SER A 111 -8.11 10.59 -0.32
C SER A 111 -7.41 11.84 0.20
N ASN A 112 -8.19 12.86 0.57
CA ASN A 112 -7.65 14.15 0.98
C ASN A 112 -6.60 14.71 -0.04
N GLY A 113 -6.89 14.60 -1.35
CA GLY A 113 -5.98 15.01 -2.41
C GLY A 113 -4.75 14.12 -2.62
N LYS A 114 -4.57 13.08 -1.78
CA LYS A 114 -3.48 12.13 -1.93
C LYS A 114 -3.91 10.93 -2.76
N PHE A 115 -3.04 10.52 -3.66
CA PHE A 115 -3.20 9.34 -4.52
C PHE A 115 -3.38 8.05 -3.72
N GLN A 116 -4.42 7.27 -4.08
CA GLN A 116 -4.73 5.97 -3.50
C GLN A 116 -4.74 4.85 -4.54
N GLY A 117 -4.78 5.18 -5.80
CA GLY A 117 -4.77 4.23 -6.90
C GLY A 117 -5.33 4.82 -8.17
N SER A 118 -5.13 4.12 -9.29
CA SER A 118 -5.63 4.53 -10.60
C SER A 118 -6.15 3.33 -11.38
N ASN A 119 -6.75 3.62 -12.54
CA ASN A 119 -7.17 2.56 -13.45
C ASN A 119 -6.03 2.06 -14.37
N ARG A 120 -4.80 2.57 -14.25
CA ARG A 120 -3.64 2.15 -15.05
C ARG A 120 -2.33 2.05 -14.25
N GLY A 121 -1.83 3.15 -13.71
CA GLY A 121 -0.45 3.23 -13.17
C GLY A 121 -0.17 2.23 -12.06
N GLU A 122 -1.06 2.09 -11.08
CA GLU A 122 -0.86 1.24 -9.89
C GLU A 122 -1.36 -0.21 -10.05
N VAL A 123 -2.01 -0.54 -11.17
CA VAL A 123 -2.57 -1.88 -11.40
C VAL A 123 -1.52 -2.97 -11.23
N GLN A 124 -0.31 -2.75 -11.76
CA GLN A 124 0.78 -3.72 -11.69
C GLN A 124 1.28 -3.94 -10.25
N ALA A 125 1.36 -2.88 -9.44
CA ALA A 125 1.76 -2.99 -8.04
C ALA A 125 0.69 -3.73 -7.23
N GLN A 126 -0.58 -3.37 -7.42
CA GLN A 126 -1.71 -3.97 -6.71
C GLN A 126 -1.87 -5.47 -7.00
N ILE A 127 -1.59 -5.91 -8.23
CA ILE A 127 -1.54 -7.35 -8.56
C ILE A 127 -0.41 -8.04 -7.76
N ARG A 128 0.76 -7.42 -7.62
CA ARG A 128 1.88 -7.97 -6.85
C ARG A 128 1.57 -8.05 -5.35
N PHE A 129 0.84 -7.08 -4.80
CA PHE A 129 0.41 -7.11 -3.40
C PHE A 129 -0.44 -8.35 -3.08
N ALA A 130 -1.20 -8.84 -4.06
CA ALA A 130 -1.95 -10.07 -3.93
C ALA A 130 -1.09 -11.32 -4.22
N LEU A 131 -0.40 -11.37 -5.35
CA LEU A 131 0.24 -12.62 -5.82
C LEU A 131 1.51 -12.97 -5.04
N ILE A 132 2.30 -11.99 -4.56
CA ILE A 132 3.51 -12.27 -3.80
C ILE A 132 3.22 -13.01 -2.48
N PRO A 133 2.31 -12.56 -1.60
CA PRO A 133 2.00 -13.32 -0.39
C PRO A 133 1.36 -14.69 -0.70
N ILE A 134 0.62 -14.83 -1.80
CA ILE A 134 0.03 -16.09 -2.25
C ILE A 134 1.10 -17.17 -2.54
N LEU A 135 2.33 -16.79 -2.90
CA LEU A 135 3.46 -17.74 -3.01
C LEU A 135 3.63 -18.58 -1.74
N PHE A 136 3.37 -17.98 -0.58
CA PHE A 136 3.63 -18.56 0.75
C PHE A 136 2.36 -18.99 1.48
N THR A 137 1.18 -18.63 0.96
CA THR A 137 -0.11 -18.94 1.60
C THR A 137 -0.44 -20.42 1.36
N ARG A 138 -0.62 -21.19 2.44
CA ARG A 138 -0.93 -22.63 2.34
C ARG A 138 -2.41 -22.95 2.43
N GLY A 139 -3.17 -22.14 3.16
CA GLY A 139 -4.63 -22.27 3.29
C GLY A 139 -5.37 -21.41 2.28
N SER A 140 -6.65 -21.70 2.10
CA SER A 140 -7.55 -20.88 1.27
C SER A 140 -8.93 -20.76 1.91
N GLU A 141 -9.01 -20.79 3.23
CA GLU A 141 -10.28 -20.61 3.92
C GLU A 141 -10.67 -19.12 3.96
N ARG A 142 -9.80 -18.28 4.51
CA ARG A 142 -10.12 -16.86 4.72
C ARG A 142 -8.97 -15.94 4.38
N ALA A 143 -9.30 -14.87 3.67
CA ALA A 143 -8.41 -13.73 3.47
C ALA A 143 -9.02 -12.46 4.05
N LEU A 144 -8.18 -11.55 4.53
CA LEU A 144 -8.56 -10.20 4.97
C LEU A 144 -7.77 -9.17 4.14
N VAL A 145 -8.49 -8.20 3.61
CA VAL A 145 -7.93 -7.03 2.93
C VAL A 145 -8.21 -5.80 3.81
N ILE A 146 -7.16 -5.14 4.29
CA ILE A 146 -7.23 -3.89 5.02
C ILE A 146 -6.88 -2.75 4.07
N GLY A 147 -7.86 -1.89 3.79
CA GLY A 147 -7.80 -0.89 2.73
C GLY A 147 -8.27 -1.45 1.38
N LEU A 148 -9.31 -0.84 0.79
CA LEU A 148 -9.88 -1.30 -0.48
C LEU A 148 -9.26 -0.62 -1.69
N GLY A 149 -9.01 0.69 -1.60
CA GLY A 149 -8.57 1.48 -2.73
C GLY A 149 -9.48 1.32 -3.96
N THR A 150 -8.89 1.04 -5.12
CA THR A 150 -9.63 0.76 -6.37
C THR A 150 -10.28 -0.63 -6.40
N GLY A 151 -9.91 -1.52 -5.47
CA GLY A 151 -10.38 -2.91 -5.40
C GLY A 151 -9.63 -3.89 -6.32
N ASN A 152 -8.52 -3.49 -6.93
CA ASN A 152 -7.77 -4.36 -7.84
C ASN A 152 -7.04 -5.50 -7.11
N THR A 153 -6.43 -5.25 -5.95
CA THR A 153 -5.82 -6.31 -5.12
C THR A 153 -6.88 -7.30 -4.65
N LEU A 154 -8.03 -6.81 -4.19
CA LEU A 154 -9.17 -7.66 -3.83
C LEU A 154 -9.58 -8.55 -5.00
N ARG A 155 -9.70 -8.01 -6.22
CA ARG A 155 -9.97 -8.79 -7.44
C ARG A 155 -8.93 -9.89 -7.65
N THR A 156 -7.66 -9.55 -7.52
CA THR A 156 -6.56 -10.50 -7.74
C THR A 156 -6.58 -11.61 -6.68
N ILE A 157 -6.79 -11.30 -5.39
CA ILE A 157 -6.97 -12.29 -4.32
C ILE A 157 -8.15 -13.23 -4.63
N SER A 158 -9.23 -12.72 -5.22
CA SER A 158 -10.40 -13.52 -5.56
C SER A 158 -10.14 -14.58 -6.66
N ARG A 159 -9.00 -14.48 -7.39
CA ARG A 159 -8.57 -15.53 -8.35
C ARG A 159 -8.11 -16.80 -7.65
N VAL A 160 -7.75 -16.71 -6.39
CA VAL A 160 -7.43 -17.83 -5.50
C VAL A 160 -8.71 -18.33 -4.84
N PRO A 161 -8.86 -19.64 -4.60
CA PRO A 161 -10.13 -20.22 -4.14
C PRO A 161 -10.38 -20.04 -2.64
N PHE A 162 -10.17 -18.84 -2.08
CA PHE A 162 -10.61 -18.51 -0.72
C PHE A 162 -12.11 -18.74 -0.57
N GLN A 163 -12.52 -19.31 0.55
CA GLN A 163 -13.94 -19.51 0.85
C GLN A 163 -14.62 -18.20 1.27
N ARG A 164 -13.86 -17.33 1.93
CA ARG A 164 -14.34 -16.01 2.37
C ARG A 164 -13.21 -14.99 2.24
N ILE A 165 -13.57 -13.79 1.79
CA ILE A 165 -12.66 -12.65 1.68
C ILE A 165 -13.32 -11.47 2.39
N ASP A 166 -12.79 -11.11 3.55
CA ASP A 166 -13.24 -9.94 4.30
C ASP A 166 -12.44 -8.70 3.84
N VAL A 167 -13.11 -7.57 3.83
CA VAL A 167 -12.53 -6.27 3.50
C VAL A 167 -12.88 -5.32 4.64
N ALA A 168 -11.87 -4.71 5.26
CA ALA A 168 -12.03 -3.60 6.19
C ALA A 168 -11.63 -2.30 5.49
N GLU A 169 -12.60 -1.43 5.24
CA GLU A 169 -12.38 -0.12 4.63
C GLU A 169 -12.91 0.97 5.55
N LEU A 170 -12.08 1.96 5.84
CA LEU A 170 -12.43 3.04 6.77
C LEU A 170 -13.48 3.99 6.21
N ALA A 171 -13.39 4.30 4.91
CA ALA A 171 -14.15 5.35 4.25
C ALA A 171 -15.25 4.80 3.34
N PRO A 172 -16.55 4.93 3.70
CA PRO A 172 -17.66 4.54 2.83
C PRO A 172 -17.55 5.11 1.40
N PRO A 173 -17.11 6.37 1.20
CA PRO A 173 -16.94 6.92 -0.14
C PRO A 173 -15.90 6.20 -1.01
N ILE A 174 -14.89 5.56 -0.42
CA ILE A 174 -13.92 4.73 -1.18
C ILE A 174 -14.64 3.49 -1.72
N VAL A 175 -15.48 2.84 -0.91
CA VAL A 175 -16.26 1.67 -1.36
C VAL A 175 -17.21 2.06 -2.51
N GLU A 176 -17.88 3.22 -2.40
CA GLU A 176 -18.74 3.74 -3.47
C GLU A 176 -17.92 4.04 -4.73
N ALA A 177 -16.78 4.71 -4.58
CA ALA A 177 -15.88 5.02 -5.70
C ALA A 177 -15.38 3.76 -6.42
N ALA A 178 -14.91 2.74 -5.67
CA ALA A 178 -14.48 1.47 -6.22
C ALA A 178 -15.61 0.76 -6.99
N ARG A 179 -16.83 0.80 -6.45
CA ARG A 179 -18.00 0.16 -7.06
C ARG A 179 -18.45 0.85 -8.35
N VAL A 180 -18.36 2.17 -8.43
CA VAL A 180 -18.93 2.93 -9.54
C VAL A 180 -17.86 3.26 -10.61
N TRP A 181 -16.68 3.68 -10.18
CA TRP A 181 -15.69 4.29 -11.07
C TRP A 181 -14.51 3.38 -11.45
N PHE A 182 -14.32 2.25 -10.77
CA PHE A 182 -13.17 1.36 -10.97
C PHE A 182 -13.55 -0.08 -11.34
N GLN A 183 -14.76 -0.29 -11.91
CA GLN A 183 -15.18 -1.62 -12.37
C GLN A 183 -14.28 -2.19 -13.47
N ASP A 184 -13.65 -1.35 -14.26
CA ASP A 184 -12.71 -1.74 -15.32
C ASP A 184 -11.45 -2.41 -14.76
N VAL A 185 -11.01 -2.06 -13.55
CA VAL A 185 -9.86 -2.69 -12.89
C VAL A 185 -10.25 -3.75 -11.86
N ASN A 186 -11.35 -3.57 -11.13
CA ASN A 186 -11.77 -4.53 -10.11
C ASN A 186 -12.80 -5.57 -10.59
N GLY A 187 -13.27 -5.46 -11.83
CA GLY A 187 -14.20 -6.41 -12.43
C GLY A 187 -15.59 -6.45 -11.79
N GLY A 188 -15.96 -5.44 -10.98
CA GLY A 188 -17.20 -5.39 -10.22
C GLY A 188 -17.24 -6.41 -9.07
N ILE A 189 -16.07 -6.74 -8.52
CA ILE A 189 -15.88 -7.79 -7.50
C ILE A 189 -16.76 -7.63 -6.28
N LEU A 190 -17.00 -6.38 -5.87
CA LEU A 190 -17.80 -6.03 -4.69
C LEU A 190 -19.25 -6.52 -4.76
N ASP A 191 -19.79 -6.65 -5.96
CA ASP A 191 -21.19 -7.03 -6.18
C ASP A 191 -21.33 -8.43 -6.82
N ARG A 192 -20.28 -8.92 -7.46
CA ARG A 192 -20.32 -10.18 -8.23
C ARG A 192 -19.79 -11.40 -7.48
N ASP A 193 -18.93 -11.21 -6.49
CA ASP A 193 -18.35 -12.32 -5.74
C ASP A 193 -18.95 -12.42 -4.33
N ARG A 194 -19.78 -13.43 -4.11
CA ARG A 194 -20.49 -13.64 -2.82
C ARG A 194 -19.55 -14.00 -1.66
N ARG A 195 -18.28 -14.32 -1.93
CA ARG A 195 -17.27 -14.57 -0.91
C ARG A 195 -16.77 -13.28 -0.26
N VAL A 196 -16.92 -12.14 -0.96
CA VAL A 196 -16.46 -10.83 -0.50
C VAL A 196 -17.46 -10.23 0.49
N ARG A 197 -16.95 -9.80 1.64
CA ARG A 197 -17.71 -9.13 2.70
C ARG A 197 -17.01 -7.83 3.06
N VAL A 198 -17.64 -6.71 2.77
CA VAL A 198 -17.10 -5.37 3.08
C VAL A 198 -17.66 -4.90 4.43
N SER A 199 -16.76 -4.50 5.32
CA SER A 199 -17.05 -3.84 6.59
C SER A 199 -16.50 -2.42 6.56
N ILE A 200 -17.34 -1.46 6.90
CA ILE A 200 -16.88 -0.07 7.09
C ILE A 200 -16.30 -0.01 8.50
N ALA A 201 -14.97 -0.09 8.58
CA ALA A 201 -14.26 -0.12 9.85
C ALA A 201 -12.80 0.26 9.65
N ASP A 202 -12.20 0.84 10.68
CA ASP A 202 -10.75 0.89 10.81
C ASP A 202 -10.17 -0.53 10.89
N GLY A 203 -9.09 -0.82 10.15
CA GLY A 203 -8.55 -2.17 10.02
C GLY A 203 -8.05 -2.76 11.34
N ARG A 204 -7.45 -1.94 12.21
CA ARG A 204 -7.01 -2.36 13.54
C ARG A 204 -8.20 -2.67 14.45
N ASN A 205 -9.21 -1.81 14.46
CA ASN A 205 -10.44 -2.03 15.22
C ASN A 205 -11.21 -3.24 14.70
N PHE A 206 -11.22 -3.47 13.39
CA PHE A 206 -11.82 -4.66 12.81
C PHE A 206 -11.19 -5.94 13.37
N LEU A 207 -9.85 -6.01 13.40
CA LEU A 207 -9.13 -7.15 13.98
C LEU A 207 -9.38 -7.28 15.48
N LEU A 208 -9.33 -6.19 16.26
CA LEU A 208 -9.60 -6.20 17.70
C LEU A 208 -10.97 -6.79 18.07
N LEU A 209 -11.97 -6.59 17.20
CA LEU A 209 -13.34 -7.07 17.40
C LEU A 209 -13.58 -8.43 16.74
N SER A 210 -12.69 -8.88 15.87
CA SER A 210 -12.81 -10.17 15.17
C SER A 210 -12.47 -11.34 16.10
N ARG A 211 -13.05 -12.51 15.78
CA ARG A 211 -12.67 -13.81 16.35
C ARG A 211 -12.16 -14.75 15.28
N ASP A 212 -12.07 -14.28 14.06
CA ASP A 212 -11.68 -15.06 12.90
C ASP A 212 -10.15 -15.14 12.77
N ASN A 213 -9.66 -16.27 12.27
CA ASN A 213 -8.28 -16.45 11.83
C ASN A 213 -8.24 -16.44 10.31
N TYR A 214 -7.14 -15.93 9.76
CA TYR A 214 -6.94 -15.75 8.34
C TYR A 214 -5.71 -16.51 7.84
N ASP A 215 -5.80 -17.04 6.63
CA ASP A 215 -4.65 -17.60 5.91
C ASP A 215 -3.81 -16.49 5.27
N LEU A 216 -4.46 -15.36 4.94
CA LEU A 216 -3.83 -14.18 4.38
C LEU A 216 -4.44 -12.91 4.99
N ILE A 217 -3.60 -12.05 5.53
CA ILE A 217 -3.95 -10.66 5.83
C ILE A 217 -3.11 -9.78 4.90
N THR A 218 -3.75 -8.95 4.08
CA THR A 218 -3.07 -7.98 3.21
C THR A 218 -3.43 -6.56 3.61
N ILE A 219 -2.43 -5.69 3.69
CA ILE A 219 -2.56 -4.30 4.13
C ILE A 219 -2.07 -3.39 3.01
N GLU A 220 -2.99 -2.57 2.49
CA GLU A 220 -2.77 -1.67 1.36
C GLU A 220 -2.88 -0.20 1.72
N VAL A 221 -2.54 0.14 2.94
CA VAL A 221 -2.50 1.54 3.35
C VAL A 221 -1.26 2.19 2.77
N THR A 222 -1.47 3.14 1.86
CA THR A 222 -0.44 3.66 0.95
C THR A 222 0.27 4.92 1.43
N SER A 223 0.28 5.22 2.73
CA SER A 223 0.80 6.53 3.19
C SER A 223 1.28 6.53 4.62
N ILE A 224 2.33 5.78 4.87
CA ILE A 224 2.98 5.74 6.20
C ILE A 224 3.27 7.11 6.84
N TRP A 225 3.32 8.18 6.04
CA TRP A 225 3.61 9.54 6.50
C TRP A 225 2.36 10.39 6.78
N ILE A 226 1.16 9.84 6.59
CA ILE A 226 -0.08 10.47 7.06
C ILE A 226 -0.35 10.03 8.49
N SER A 227 -0.64 11.00 9.35
CA SER A 227 -0.93 10.75 10.77
C SER A 227 -2.07 9.72 10.94
N GLY A 228 -1.82 8.72 11.78
CA GLY A 228 -2.72 7.60 12.02
C GLY A 228 -2.55 6.41 11.07
N GLU A 229 -2.02 6.59 9.85
CA GLU A 229 -1.74 5.46 8.95
C GLU A 229 -0.48 4.69 9.39
N ALA A 230 0.50 5.38 10.00
CA ALA A 230 1.69 4.76 10.57
C ALA A 230 1.40 3.79 11.74
N ASP A 231 0.23 3.89 12.37
CA ASP A 231 -0.19 2.99 13.45
C ASP A 231 -0.34 1.54 12.98
N LEU A 232 -0.56 1.33 11.68
CA LEU A 232 -0.58 0.01 11.05
C LEU A 232 0.82 -0.57 10.77
N TYR A 233 1.88 0.14 11.18
CA TYR A 233 3.29 -0.29 11.11
C TYR A 233 3.92 -0.41 12.50
N ASN A 234 3.16 -0.20 13.57
CA ASN A 234 3.62 -0.34 14.94
C ASN A 234 3.67 -1.82 15.37
N LYS A 235 4.54 -2.10 16.32
CA LYS A 235 4.76 -3.45 16.84
C LYS A 235 3.47 -4.09 17.35
N GLU A 236 2.66 -3.34 18.07
CA GLU A 236 1.41 -3.81 18.67
C GLU A 236 0.37 -4.19 17.59
N PHE A 237 0.38 -3.48 16.46
CA PHE A 237 -0.47 -3.87 15.33
C PHE A 237 0.02 -5.16 14.65
N TYR A 238 1.32 -5.33 14.47
CA TYR A 238 1.88 -6.59 13.97
C TYR A 238 1.61 -7.76 14.93
N GLU A 239 1.69 -7.54 16.24
CA GLU A 239 1.31 -8.53 17.26
C GLU A 239 -0.17 -8.91 17.14
N LEU A 240 -1.06 -7.93 16.95
CA LEU A 240 -2.48 -8.15 16.70
C LEU A 240 -2.69 -8.98 15.43
N CYS A 241 -2.07 -8.61 14.32
CA CYS A 241 -2.14 -9.39 13.07
C CYS A 241 -1.69 -10.84 13.31
N ARG A 242 -0.58 -11.05 14.03
CA ARG A 242 -0.07 -12.40 14.34
C ARG A 242 -1.07 -13.24 15.10
N THR A 243 -1.85 -12.65 16.03
CA THR A 243 -2.88 -13.41 16.79
C THR A 243 -4.07 -13.81 15.92
N HIS A 244 -4.28 -13.13 14.79
CA HIS A 244 -5.36 -13.42 13.84
C HIS A 244 -4.90 -14.19 12.59
N LEU A 245 -3.64 -14.56 12.51
CA LEU A 245 -3.15 -15.46 11.49
C LEU A 245 -3.29 -16.91 11.94
N GLY A 246 -3.75 -17.78 11.03
CA GLY A 246 -3.71 -19.23 11.21
C GLY A 246 -2.27 -19.75 11.35
N GLN A 247 -2.09 -21.02 11.67
CA GLN A 247 -0.78 -21.62 11.92
C GLN A 247 0.25 -21.35 10.81
N HIS A 248 -0.19 -21.33 9.54
CA HIS A 248 0.62 -21.01 8.36
C HIS A 248 0.14 -19.73 7.66
N GLY A 249 -0.54 -18.87 8.42
CA GLY A 249 -1.06 -17.63 7.90
C GLY A 249 0.06 -16.64 7.54
N VAL A 250 -0.19 -15.83 6.54
CA VAL A 250 0.76 -14.89 5.96
C VAL A 250 0.23 -13.46 6.10
N LEU A 251 1.06 -12.57 6.60
CA LEU A 251 0.85 -11.14 6.55
C LEU A 251 1.55 -10.58 5.33
N GLN A 252 0.86 -9.77 4.56
CA GLN A 252 1.46 -8.90 3.56
C GLN A 252 1.22 -7.45 3.96
N GLN A 253 2.24 -6.61 3.78
CA GLN A 253 2.12 -5.18 3.94
C GLN A 253 2.84 -4.45 2.81
N TRP A 254 2.14 -3.48 2.22
CA TRP A 254 2.76 -2.50 1.35
C TRP A 254 3.81 -1.68 2.13
N VAL A 255 4.97 -1.47 1.54
CA VAL A 255 6.04 -0.66 2.14
C VAL A 255 6.53 0.36 1.13
N GLN A 256 6.45 1.61 1.50
CA GLN A 256 6.96 2.71 0.72
C GLN A 256 8.49 2.67 0.63
N ILE A 257 9.05 2.77 -0.57
CA ILE A 257 10.49 2.87 -0.80
C ILE A 257 10.92 4.24 -1.34
N HIS A 258 9.98 5.01 -1.91
CA HIS A 258 10.17 6.40 -2.34
C HIS A 258 9.81 7.37 -1.19
N HIS A 259 10.42 8.54 -1.16
CA HIS A 259 10.15 9.56 -0.13
C HIS A 259 10.23 9.04 1.32
N VAL A 260 11.06 8.04 1.57
CA VAL A 260 11.36 7.51 2.91
C VAL A 260 12.87 7.32 3.04
N LEU A 261 13.46 7.79 4.15
CA LEU A 261 14.89 7.62 4.38
C LEU A 261 15.22 6.15 4.64
N THR A 262 16.39 5.69 4.23
CA THR A 262 16.83 4.29 4.41
C THR A 262 16.75 3.84 5.86
N LYS A 263 17.09 4.71 6.81
CA LYS A 263 16.98 4.40 8.24
C LYS A 263 15.54 4.14 8.68
N ASP A 264 14.58 4.91 8.15
CA ASP A 264 13.16 4.79 8.51
C ASP A 264 12.54 3.57 7.81
N PHE A 265 12.94 3.29 6.57
CA PHE A 265 12.65 2.04 5.87
C PHE A 265 13.12 0.81 6.66
N LEU A 266 14.35 0.85 7.22
CA LEU A 266 14.86 -0.23 8.06
C LEU A 266 14.07 -0.37 9.37
N VAL A 267 13.57 0.71 9.96
CA VAL A 267 12.69 0.63 11.14
C VAL A 267 11.39 -0.11 10.81
N VAL A 268 10.80 0.10 9.63
CA VAL A 268 9.62 -0.67 9.21
C VAL A 268 9.92 -2.16 9.20
N LEU A 269 10.99 -2.57 8.52
CA LEU A 269 11.37 -3.98 8.43
C LEU A 269 11.72 -4.57 9.80
N ASN A 270 12.45 -3.81 10.62
CA ASN A 270 12.88 -4.26 11.96
C ASN A 270 11.70 -4.41 12.90
N THR A 271 10.71 -3.50 12.84
CA THR A 271 9.49 -3.60 13.67
C THR A 271 8.74 -4.89 13.33
N ALA A 272 8.58 -5.23 12.06
CA ALA A 272 7.96 -6.49 11.66
C ALA A 272 8.79 -7.71 12.11
N ALA A 273 10.13 -7.65 11.96
CA ALA A 273 11.03 -8.75 12.33
C ALA A 273 11.09 -9.01 13.85
N GLN A 274 10.74 -8.03 14.70
CA GLN A 274 10.61 -8.26 16.13
C GLN A 274 9.35 -9.05 16.51
N VAL A 275 8.36 -9.10 15.65
CA VAL A 275 7.09 -9.80 15.90
C VAL A 275 7.06 -11.15 15.16
N PHE A 276 7.54 -11.17 13.92
CA PHE A 276 7.51 -12.36 13.07
C PHE A 276 8.92 -12.93 12.92
N PRO A 277 9.12 -14.23 13.18
CA PRO A 277 10.41 -14.88 13.00
C PRO A 277 10.80 -15.04 11.52
N HIS A 278 9.82 -14.99 10.63
CA HIS A 278 10.04 -15.16 9.18
C HIS A 278 9.50 -13.94 8.45
N VAL A 279 10.42 -13.08 8.02
CA VAL A 279 10.11 -11.87 7.25
C VAL A 279 10.90 -11.89 5.95
N THR A 280 10.27 -11.47 4.88
CA THR A 280 10.91 -11.29 3.58
C THR A 280 10.43 -10.01 2.93
N PHE A 281 11.25 -9.46 2.06
CA PHE A 281 10.95 -8.23 1.34
C PHE A 281 11.15 -8.41 -0.15
N PHE A 282 10.10 -8.10 -0.89
CA PHE A 282 10.06 -8.09 -2.35
C PHE A 282 9.97 -6.67 -2.86
N GLN A 283 10.49 -6.44 -4.05
CA GLN A 283 10.38 -5.17 -4.72
C GLN A 283 9.88 -5.37 -6.15
N GLY A 284 8.66 -4.94 -6.38
CA GLY A 284 8.11 -4.71 -7.70
C GLY A 284 8.49 -3.32 -8.25
N PRO A 285 7.93 -2.91 -9.39
CA PRO A 285 8.13 -1.56 -9.90
C PRO A 285 7.69 -0.52 -8.86
N GLU A 286 8.64 0.28 -8.38
CA GLU A 286 8.46 1.44 -7.48
C GLU A 286 7.84 1.15 -6.10
N GLN A 287 7.49 -0.10 -5.78
CA GLN A 287 6.76 -0.47 -4.56
C GLN A 287 7.43 -1.64 -3.84
N GLY A 288 7.37 -1.60 -2.52
CA GLY A 288 7.84 -2.68 -1.65
C GLY A 288 6.70 -3.55 -1.14
N VAL A 289 6.97 -4.84 -1.00
CA VAL A 289 6.05 -5.84 -0.44
C VAL A 289 6.77 -6.58 0.67
N LEU A 290 6.39 -6.30 1.91
CA LEU A 290 6.80 -7.08 3.06
C LEU A 290 5.87 -8.27 3.18
N VAL A 291 6.44 -9.47 3.38
CA VAL A 291 5.70 -10.68 3.72
C VAL A 291 6.23 -11.25 5.01
N ALA A 292 5.35 -11.57 5.95
CA ALA A 292 5.74 -12.06 7.27
C ALA A 292 4.86 -13.23 7.72
N SER A 293 5.43 -14.16 8.50
CA SER A 293 4.71 -15.29 9.07
C SER A 293 5.34 -15.76 10.38
N ALA A 294 4.52 -16.35 11.24
CA ALA A 294 5.00 -17.05 12.44
C ALA A 294 5.63 -18.42 12.10
N SER A 295 5.26 -19.02 10.98
CA SER A 295 5.81 -20.28 10.46
C SER A 295 6.78 -20.01 9.31
N PRO A 296 7.71 -20.95 9.01
CA PRO A 296 8.61 -20.82 7.87
C PRO A 296 7.86 -20.53 6.57
N LEU A 297 8.37 -19.55 5.83
CA LEU A 297 7.85 -19.20 4.52
C LEU A 297 8.33 -20.25 3.50
N GLU A 298 7.40 -21.04 3.00
CA GLU A 298 7.67 -22.13 2.05
C GLU A 298 6.77 -21.97 0.83
N VAL A 299 7.33 -22.24 -0.35
CA VAL A 299 6.58 -22.26 -1.62
C VAL A 299 6.19 -23.71 -1.95
N ASP A 300 4.95 -23.94 -2.30
CA ASP A 300 4.49 -25.28 -2.72
C ASP A 300 4.48 -25.39 -4.25
N TYR A 301 5.33 -26.28 -4.78
CA TYR A 301 5.47 -26.47 -6.23
C TYR A 301 4.13 -26.82 -6.90
N ARG A 302 3.37 -27.75 -6.35
CA ARG A 302 2.09 -28.20 -6.96
C ARG A 302 1.05 -27.08 -6.94
N GLN A 303 1.04 -26.29 -5.90
CA GLN A 303 0.14 -25.14 -5.77
C GLN A 303 0.48 -24.08 -6.83
N MET A 304 1.77 -23.77 -7.03
CA MET A 304 2.21 -22.82 -8.06
C MET A 304 1.83 -23.28 -9.46
N GLU A 305 2.07 -24.57 -9.79
CA GLU A 305 1.66 -25.16 -11.07
C GLU A 305 0.12 -25.07 -11.27
N SER A 306 -0.65 -25.28 -10.20
CA SER A 306 -2.10 -25.12 -10.24
C SER A 306 -2.51 -23.66 -10.55
N TYR A 307 -1.83 -22.68 -9.95
CA TYR A 307 -2.09 -21.27 -10.23
C TYR A 307 -1.67 -20.88 -11.65
N ASP A 308 -0.51 -21.32 -12.10
CA ASP A 308 -0.03 -21.10 -13.46
C ASP A 308 -0.94 -21.75 -14.51
N SER A 309 -1.65 -22.82 -14.16
CA SER A 309 -2.67 -23.45 -15.00
C SER A 309 -4.02 -22.73 -14.98
N ASN A 310 -4.28 -21.87 -14.00
CA ASN A 310 -5.53 -21.13 -13.89
C ASN A 310 -5.57 -19.93 -14.88
N PRO A 311 -6.50 -19.90 -15.84
CA PRO A 311 -6.55 -18.82 -16.84
C PRO A 311 -6.71 -17.44 -16.24
N ARG A 312 -7.39 -17.31 -15.08
CA ARG A 312 -7.62 -16.04 -14.41
C ARG A 312 -6.34 -15.52 -13.73
N VAL A 313 -5.52 -16.41 -13.14
CA VAL A 313 -4.22 -16.05 -12.58
C VAL A 313 -3.24 -15.70 -13.69
N ARG A 314 -3.23 -16.46 -14.79
CA ARG A 314 -2.41 -16.12 -15.97
C ARG A 314 -2.71 -14.75 -16.56
N GLU A 315 -3.95 -14.31 -16.55
CA GLU A 315 -4.32 -12.96 -16.98
C GLU A 315 -3.65 -11.90 -16.11
N GLU A 316 -3.65 -12.09 -14.79
CA GLU A 316 -2.97 -11.20 -13.85
C GLU A 316 -1.44 -11.19 -14.08
N LEU A 317 -0.83 -12.37 -14.20
CA LEU A 317 0.60 -12.51 -14.49
C LEU A 317 0.98 -11.81 -15.82
N LYS A 318 0.17 -12.00 -16.85
CA LYS A 318 0.37 -11.32 -18.14
C LYS A 318 0.29 -9.80 -18.01
N THR A 319 -0.63 -9.28 -17.22
CA THR A 319 -0.78 -7.84 -16.98
C THR A 319 0.47 -7.23 -16.35
N ILE A 320 1.14 -7.97 -15.48
CA ILE A 320 2.39 -7.53 -14.85
C ILE A 320 3.66 -7.93 -15.61
N GLY A 321 3.52 -8.55 -16.79
CA GLY A 321 4.65 -8.97 -17.62
C GLY A 321 5.47 -10.12 -17.04
N VAL A 322 4.88 -10.95 -16.16
CA VAL A 322 5.54 -12.05 -15.48
C VAL A 322 5.01 -13.39 -16.03
N PRO A 323 5.87 -14.31 -16.49
CA PRO A 323 5.44 -15.53 -17.18
C PRO A 323 4.82 -16.60 -16.28
N SER A 324 5.13 -16.60 -14.98
CA SER A 324 4.64 -17.61 -14.02
C SER A 324 4.67 -17.10 -12.58
N MET A 325 3.98 -17.77 -11.69
CA MET A 325 4.06 -17.51 -10.24
C MET A 325 5.50 -17.60 -9.72
N TRP A 326 6.27 -18.59 -10.22
CA TRP A 326 7.68 -18.76 -9.90
C TRP A 326 8.53 -17.55 -10.19
N SER A 327 8.22 -16.85 -11.27
CA SER A 327 8.94 -15.66 -11.71
C SER A 327 8.85 -14.50 -10.73
N LEU A 328 7.82 -14.45 -9.89
CA LEU A 328 7.72 -13.48 -8.81
C LEU A 328 8.84 -13.60 -7.77
N LEU A 329 9.44 -14.79 -7.63
CA LEU A 329 10.61 -14.96 -6.76
C LEU A 329 11.81 -14.12 -7.24
N SER A 330 11.85 -13.76 -8.52
CA SER A 330 12.87 -12.86 -9.05
C SER A 330 12.86 -11.46 -8.39
N GLU A 331 11.73 -11.06 -7.81
CA GLU A 331 11.56 -9.77 -7.15
C GLU A 331 11.99 -9.80 -5.66
N LEU A 332 12.44 -10.95 -5.14
CA LEU A 332 12.95 -11.10 -3.79
C LEU A 332 14.22 -10.25 -3.59
N MET A 333 14.20 -9.40 -2.57
CA MET A 333 15.31 -8.51 -2.24
C MET A 333 16.04 -8.90 -0.95
N LEU A 334 15.28 -9.18 0.11
CA LEU A 334 15.82 -9.50 1.43
C LEU A 334 15.09 -10.71 2.02
N TYR A 335 15.84 -11.69 2.54
CA TYR A 335 15.33 -12.89 3.18
C TYR A 335 16.41 -13.51 4.09
N GLY A 336 16.02 -14.10 5.22
CA GLY A 336 16.94 -14.84 6.09
C GLY A 336 18.17 -14.02 6.48
N GLU A 337 19.35 -14.57 6.21
CA GLU A 337 20.63 -13.89 6.55
C GLU A 337 20.77 -12.53 5.89
N SER A 338 20.34 -12.36 4.64
CA SER A 338 20.44 -11.09 3.93
C SER A 338 19.60 -9.98 4.58
N LEU A 339 18.42 -10.33 5.09
CA LEU A 339 17.61 -9.41 5.89
C LEU A 339 18.31 -9.06 7.21
N THR A 340 18.84 -10.04 7.90
CA THR A 340 19.59 -9.84 9.16
C THR A 340 20.79 -8.91 8.96
N GLN A 341 21.55 -9.11 7.88
CA GLN A 341 22.68 -8.24 7.53
C GLN A 341 22.23 -6.81 7.20
N ALA A 342 21.13 -6.65 6.47
CA ALA A 342 20.57 -5.33 6.19
C ALA A 342 20.11 -4.62 7.47
N LEU A 343 19.41 -5.33 8.36
CA LEU A 343 18.94 -4.79 9.64
C LEU A 343 20.09 -4.44 10.60
N SER A 344 21.22 -5.15 10.54
CA SER A 344 22.42 -4.83 11.34
C SER A 344 22.98 -3.43 11.06
N GLN A 345 22.60 -2.79 9.96
CA GLN A 345 22.99 -1.43 9.62
C GLN A 345 22.14 -0.37 10.35
N LEU A 346 21.02 -0.75 10.96
CA LEU A 346 20.10 0.17 11.62
C LEU A 346 20.77 1.05 12.67
N PRO A 347 21.60 0.53 13.61
CA PRO A 347 22.26 1.37 14.60
C PRO A 347 23.17 2.44 13.98
N THR A 348 23.94 2.07 12.96
CA THR A 348 24.87 2.99 12.27
C THR A 348 24.12 4.10 11.51
N LEU A 349 23.00 3.77 10.85
CA LEU A 349 22.25 4.72 10.03
C LEU A 349 21.31 5.61 10.83
N SER A 350 20.77 5.11 11.93
CA SER A 350 19.75 5.80 12.71
C SER A 350 20.22 6.32 14.07
N GLY A 351 21.35 5.83 14.58
CA GLY A 351 21.78 6.08 15.96
C GLY A 351 20.88 5.41 17.01
N ARG A 352 20.04 4.45 16.60
CA ARG A 352 19.11 3.72 17.46
C ARG A 352 19.65 2.33 17.80
N PRO A 353 19.23 1.70 18.91
CA PRO A 353 19.58 0.31 19.19
C PRO A 353 19.14 -0.66 18.10
N ALA A 354 19.77 -1.83 18.00
CA ALA A 354 19.44 -2.85 17.01
C ALA A 354 18.00 -3.41 17.17
N ASP A 355 17.48 -3.41 18.37
CA ASP A 355 16.13 -3.84 18.73
C ASP A 355 15.10 -2.69 18.69
N PHE A 356 15.44 -1.55 18.11
CA PHE A 356 14.55 -0.41 18.04
C PHE A 356 13.37 -0.68 17.11
N ALA A 357 12.15 -0.44 17.59
CA ALA A 357 10.90 -0.59 16.85
C ALA A 357 10.02 0.64 16.98
N SER A 358 9.12 0.86 16.03
CA SER A 358 7.99 1.78 16.17
C SER A 358 6.90 1.11 17.01
N THR A 359 6.39 1.78 18.04
CA THR A 359 5.38 1.26 18.95
C THR A 359 4.28 2.29 19.19
N ASP A 360 3.12 1.86 19.70
CA ASP A 360 2.03 2.78 20.04
C ASP A 360 2.43 3.83 21.08
N SER A 361 3.30 3.47 22.02
CA SER A 361 3.83 4.41 23.03
C SER A 361 4.94 5.31 22.50
N TYR A 362 5.61 4.91 21.42
CA TYR A 362 6.65 5.68 20.72
C TYR A 362 6.48 5.49 19.20
N PRO A 363 5.50 6.18 18.59
CA PRO A 363 5.16 6.03 17.18
C PRO A 363 6.19 6.75 16.28
N TYR A 364 7.40 6.17 16.23
CA TYR A 364 8.55 6.74 15.53
C TYR A 364 8.26 7.05 14.07
N LEU A 365 7.60 6.13 13.38
CA LEU A 365 7.32 6.25 11.95
C LEU A 365 6.37 7.40 11.65
N ASP A 366 5.38 7.66 12.51
CA ASP A 366 4.43 8.78 12.36
C ASP A 366 5.13 10.15 12.35
N TYR A 367 6.24 10.29 13.09
CA TYR A 367 7.00 11.53 13.19
C TYR A 367 8.19 11.63 12.23
N GLN A 368 8.72 10.51 11.73
CA GLN A 368 9.92 10.53 10.89
C GLN A 368 9.63 10.41 9.40
N THR A 369 8.67 9.58 9.01
CA THR A 369 8.37 9.37 7.60
C THR A 369 7.88 10.63 6.87
N PRO A 370 7.13 11.57 7.49
CA PRO A 370 6.79 12.84 6.84
C PRO A 370 8.01 13.66 6.40
N LYS A 371 9.15 13.52 7.10
CA LYS A 371 10.40 14.23 6.74
C LYS A 371 10.98 13.73 5.42
N GLY A 372 10.74 12.48 5.07
CA GLY A 372 11.13 11.94 3.76
C GLY A 372 10.32 12.53 2.61
N ASN A 373 9.05 12.83 2.86
CA ASN A 373 8.15 13.37 1.84
C ASN A 373 8.47 14.81 1.40
N VAL A 374 9.18 15.58 2.25
CA VAL A 374 9.59 16.95 1.92
C VAL A 374 10.99 17.07 1.32
N LEU A 375 11.67 15.94 1.09
CA LEU A 375 12.98 15.94 0.45
C LEU A 375 12.87 16.39 -1.01
N PRO A 376 13.84 17.15 -1.53
CA PRO A 376 13.82 17.63 -2.91
C PRO A 376 14.22 16.57 -3.93
N TYR A 377 14.38 15.31 -3.52
CA TYR A 377 14.78 14.17 -4.35
C TYR A 377 14.03 12.90 -3.94
N ASP A 378 13.87 11.99 -4.89
CA ASP A 378 13.32 10.66 -4.64
C ASP A 378 14.34 9.78 -3.93
N THR A 379 13.92 9.11 -2.86
CA THR A 379 14.75 8.20 -2.07
C THR A 379 14.73 6.75 -2.58
N ALA A 380 13.83 6.41 -3.50
CA ALA A 380 13.72 5.04 -4.03
C ALA A 380 15.05 4.51 -4.60
N PRO A 381 15.82 5.26 -5.40
CA PRO A 381 17.11 4.78 -5.89
C PRO A 381 18.11 4.49 -4.78
N LEU A 382 18.10 5.26 -3.69
CA LEU A 382 18.98 5.06 -2.53
C LEU A 382 18.62 3.78 -1.80
N ASN A 383 17.33 3.57 -1.52
CA ASN A 383 16.81 2.38 -0.85
C ASN A 383 17.04 1.11 -1.70
N LEU A 384 16.84 1.19 -3.01
CA LEU A 384 17.12 0.10 -3.93
C LEU A 384 18.61 -0.26 -3.96
N ASN A 385 19.50 0.73 -4.05
CA ASN A 385 20.94 0.51 -4.03
C ASN A 385 21.41 -0.03 -2.67
N PHE A 386 20.79 0.39 -1.58
CA PHE A 386 21.04 -0.18 -0.26
C PHE A 386 20.67 -1.67 -0.23
N MET A 387 19.45 -2.03 -0.61
CA MET A 387 18.99 -3.42 -0.60
C MET A 387 19.80 -4.33 -1.53
N LYS A 388 20.18 -3.86 -2.72
CA LYS A 388 21.00 -4.62 -3.67
C LYS A 388 22.34 -5.09 -3.09
N ARG A 389 22.90 -4.40 -2.10
CA ARG A 389 24.16 -4.81 -1.43
C ARG A 389 24.00 -6.10 -0.62
N PHE A 390 22.77 -6.38 -0.14
CA PHE A 390 22.45 -7.54 0.69
C PHE A 390 21.66 -8.59 -0.09
N ARG A 391 21.16 -8.27 -1.27
CA ARG A 391 20.32 -9.16 -2.06
C ARG A 391 21.00 -10.50 -2.27
N PRO A 392 20.35 -11.62 -1.87
CA PRO A 392 20.92 -12.93 -2.08
C PRO A 392 20.99 -13.25 -3.59
N ALA A 393 22.13 -13.74 -4.03
CA ALA A 393 22.38 -14.15 -5.40
C ALA A 393 22.90 -15.60 -5.41
N PRO A 394 22.25 -16.49 -6.12
CA PRO A 394 20.89 -16.47 -6.67
C PRO A 394 19.82 -16.52 -5.57
N LEU A 395 18.67 -17.18 -5.73
CA LEU A 395 17.69 -17.34 -4.66
C LEU A 395 18.29 -18.05 -3.43
N PRO A 396 17.93 -17.63 -2.19
CA PRO A 396 18.52 -18.20 -0.98
C PRO A 396 18.21 -19.69 -0.86
N SER A 397 19.20 -20.46 -0.44
CA SER A 397 19.05 -21.90 -0.20
C SER A 397 18.08 -22.20 0.94
N GLU A 398 17.88 -21.24 1.84
CA GLU A 398 16.93 -21.35 2.96
C GLU A 398 15.48 -21.27 2.50
N LEU A 399 15.20 -20.79 1.29
CA LEU A 399 13.84 -20.77 0.77
C LEU A 399 13.39 -22.22 0.47
N ALA A 400 12.57 -22.75 1.34
CA ALA A 400 12.07 -24.10 1.20
C ALA A 400 11.01 -24.17 0.09
N ILE A 401 11.20 -25.11 -0.84
CA ILE A 401 10.21 -25.45 -1.87
C ILE A 401 9.74 -26.88 -1.60
N ARG A 402 8.44 -27.03 -1.32
CA ARG A 402 7.81 -28.32 -1.07
C ARG A 402 7.25 -28.93 -2.35
N ASN A 403 7.05 -30.26 -2.30
CA ASN A 403 6.43 -31.04 -3.37
C ASN A 403 7.12 -30.89 -4.74
N LEU A 404 8.41 -30.57 -4.74
CA LEU A 404 9.21 -30.58 -5.96
C LEU A 404 9.23 -32.00 -6.57
N PRO A 405 8.92 -32.15 -7.86
CA PRO A 405 8.94 -33.45 -8.51
C PRO A 405 10.36 -33.97 -8.73
N SER A 406 11.34 -33.10 -8.88
CA SER A 406 12.74 -33.46 -9.08
C SER A 406 13.69 -32.28 -8.81
N GLU A 407 14.99 -32.58 -8.62
CA GLU A 407 16.04 -31.56 -8.54
C GLU A 407 16.19 -30.79 -9.87
N ASN A 408 15.86 -31.44 -10.99
CA ASN A 408 15.85 -30.78 -12.30
C ASN A 408 14.83 -29.65 -12.37
N GLU A 409 13.60 -29.86 -11.86
CA GLU A 409 12.58 -28.81 -11.81
C GLU A 409 12.99 -27.66 -10.88
N ARG A 410 13.67 -27.99 -9.78
CA ARG A 410 14.26 -26.95 -8.93
C ARG A 410 15.27 -26.09 -9.69
N ASN A 411 16.19 -26.73 -10.40
CA ASN A 411 17.21 -26.03 -11.16
C ASN A 411 16.60 -25.22 -12.32
N LEU A 412 15.59 -25.72 -13.00
CA LEU A 412 14.85 -24.94 -14.00
C LEU A 412 14.19 -23.71 -13.40
N THR A 413 13.48 -23.86 -12.28
CA THR A 413 12.81 -22.76 -11.58
C THR A 413 13.81 -21.68 -11.16
N LEU A 414 14.94 -22.09 -10.55
CA LEU A 414 15.99 -21.15 -10.13
C LEU A 414 16.68 -20.50 -11.33
N GLY A 415 16.87 -21.23 -12.42
CA GLY A 415 17.40 -20.70 -13.66
C GLY A 415 16.53 -19.59 -14.24
N TYR A 416 15.23 -19.82 -14.37
CA TYR A 416 14.29 -18.79 -14.84
C TYR A 416 14.23 -17.56 -13.93
N ALA A 417 14.19 -17.78 -12.62
CA ALA A 417 14.17 -16.65 -11.67
C ALA A 417 15.44 -15.80 -11.75
N SER A 418 16.62 -16.46 -11.88
CA SER A 418 17.90 -15.76 -12.04
C SER A 418 17.99 -15.00 -13.37
N GLU A 419 17.48 -15.57 -14.46
CA GLU A 419 17.40 -14.89 -15.75
C GLU A 419 16.56 -13.60 -15.66
N GLN A 420 15.39 -13.69 -15.06
CA GLN A 420 14.52 -12.51 -14.90
C GLN A 420 15.11 -11.42 -14.01
N ARG A 421 16.00 -11.80 -13.09
CA ARG A 421 16.79 -10.86 -12.29
C ARG A 421 17.93 -10.20 -13.08
N GLY A 422 18.16 -10.64 -14.31
CA GLY A 422 19.32 -10.22 -15.11
C GLY A 422 20.62 -10.90 -14.68
N GLU A 423 20.58 -11.90 -13.82
CA GLU A 423 21.74 -12.67 -13.31
C GLU A 423 22.07 -13.82 -14.27
N LEU A 424 22.44 -13.49 -15.52
CA LEU A 424 22.59 -14.44 -16.60
C LEU A 424 23.60 -15.56 -16.29
N ALA A 425 24.69 -15.25 -15.59
CA ALA A 425 25.69 -16.24 -15.21
C ALA A 425 25.13 -17.28 -14.24
N ALA A 426 24.34 -16.84 -13.24
CA ALA A 426 23.67 -17.74 -12.31
C ALA A 426 22.57 -18.58 -12.99
N ALA A 427 21.82 -17.96 -13.91
CA ALA A 427 20.82 -18.68 -14.70
C ALA A 427 21.44 -19.82 -15.51
N VAL A 428 22.53 -19.57 -16.23
CA VAL A 428 23.28 -20.56 -17.00
C VAL A 428 23.80 -21.69 -16.08
N GLU A 429 24.28 -21.36 -14.89
CA GLU A 429 24.77 -22.36 -13.93
C GLU A 429 23.65 -23.31 -13.48
N TYR A 430 22.47 -22.79 -13.18
CA TYR A 430 21.32 -23.61 -12.86
C TYR A 430 20.85 -24.47 -14.04
N PHE A 431 20.75 -23.90 -15.24
CA PHE A 431 20.34 -24.67 -16.42
C PHE A 431 21.34 -25.79 -16.78
N ARG A 432 22.64 -25.59 -16.53
CA ARG A 432 23.64 -26.64 -16.74
C ARG A 432 23.50 -27.86 -15.81
N ARG A 433 22.91 -27.66 -14.63
CA ARG A 433 22.65 -28.74 -13.65
C ARG A 433 21.43 -29.57 -13.99
N VAL A 434 20.69 -29.19 -15.04
CA VAL A 434 19.49 -29.92 -15.47
C VAL A 434 19.89 -31.09 -16.36
N ASP A 435 19.49 -32.30 -15.96
CA ASP A 435 19.78 -33.54 -16.67
C ASP A 435 18.52 -34.24 -17.21
N GLY A 436 18.71 -35.36 -17.96
CA GLY A 436 17.64 -36.20 -18.47
C GLY A 436 16.72 -35.47 -19.47
N PRO A 437 15.41 -35.79 -19.49
CA PRO A 437 14.48 -35.24 -20.48
C PRO A 437 14.32 -33.71 -20.42
N ALA A 438 14.51 -33.12 -19.25
CA ALA A 438 14.41 -31.66 -19.06
C ALA A 438 15.63 -30.88 -19.61
N ARG A 439 16.74 -31.57 -19.92
CA ARG A 439 17.97 -30.97 -20.44
C ARG A 439 17.76 -30.22 -21.75
N LEU A 440 16.94 -30.75 -22.66
CA LEU A 440 16.63 -30.08 -23.92
C LEU A 440 15.97 -28.72 -23.69
N ARG A 441 15.07 -28.65 -22.73
CA ARG A 441 14.43 -27.37 -22.33
C ARG A 441 15.46 -26.38 -21.79
N ALA A 442 16.34 -26.80 -20.89
CA ALA A 442 17.40 -25.97 -20.34
C ALA A 442 18.41 -25.50 -21.43
N GLN A 443 18.77 -26.37 -22.37
CA GLN A 443 19.64 -26.00 -23.49
C GLN A 443 19.01 -24.96 -24.40
N SER A 444 17.74 -25.10 -24.75
CA SER A 444 17.00 -24.11 -25.54
C SER A 444 16.99 -22.74 -24.88
N GLU A 445 16.84 -22.68 -23.54
CA GLU A 445 16.88 -21.43 -22.81
C GLU A 445 18.28 -20.79 -22.80
N MET A 446 19.34 -21.57 -22.61
CA MET A 446 20.71 -21.07 -22.68
C MET A 446 21.06 -20.52 -24.08
N GLU A 447 20.60 -21.21 -25.15
CA GLU A 447 20.78 -20.73 -26.52
C GLU A 447 20.02 -19.40 -26.75
N ARG A 448 18.79 -19.30 -26.27
CA ARG A 448 17.99 -18.07 -26.32
C ARG A 448 18.69 -16.90 -25.62
N MET A 449 19.26 -17.11 -24.44
CA MET A 449 20.02 -16.10 -23.70
C MET A 449 21.30 -15.70 -24.43
N GLY A 450 22.02 -16.66 -25.05
CA GLY A 450 23.21 -16.39 -25.84
C GLY A 450 22.92 -15.50 -27.06
N HIS A 451 21.77 -15.68 -27.71
CA HIS A 451 21.36 -14.87 -28.86
C HIS A 451 20.85 -13.46 -28.44
N SER A 452 20.28 -13.31 -27.22
CA SER A 452 19.83 -12.00 -26.73
C SER A 452 20.99 -11.11 -26.26
N SER A 453 22.08 -11.67 -25.76
CA SER A 453 23.28 -10.93 -25.35
C SER A 453 24.10 -10.36 -26.54
N GLY A 454 23.85 -10.84 -27.76
CA GLY A 454 24.48 -10.33 -28.99
C GLY A 454 23.77 -9.14 -29.64
N ARG A 455 22.57 -8.78 -29.20
CA ARG A 455 21.87 -7.57 -29.66
C ARG A 455 22.11 -6.44 -28.66
N SER A 456 23.12 -5.63 -28.93
CA SER A 456 23.32 -4.33 -28.25
C SER A 456 22.03 -3.52 -28.30
N ALA A 457 21.64 -2.99 -27.13
CA ALA A 457 20.51 -2.08 -27.00
C ALA A 457 20.65 -0.90 -27.97
N PRO A 458 19.58 -0.44 -28.65
CA PRO A 458 19.62 0.80 -29.39
C PRO A 458 19.90 1.94 -28.41
N SER A 459 20.93 2.73 -28.72
CA SER A 459 21.28 3.95 -28.00
C SER A 459 20.08 4.90 -27.97
N LEU A 460 19.47 5.06 -26.81
CA LEU A 460 18.56 6.17 -26.53
C LEU A 460 19.42 7.44 -26.38
N THR A 461 19.72 8.08 -27.51
CA THR A 461 20.06 9.50 -27.58
C THR A 461 18.77 10.26 -27.83
N ARG A 462 18.25 10.89 -26.83
CA ARG A 462 17.67 12.23 -26.64
C ARG A 462 16.67 12.26 -25.52
#